data_15b13b2ca16ecda9397060ef6b912a08
#
_entry.id   15b13b2ca16ecda9397060ef6b912a08
#
_cell.length_a   1.000
_cell.length_b   1.000
_cell.length_c   1.000
_cell.angle_alpha   90.00
_cell.angle_beta   90.00
_cell.angle_gamma   90.00
#
_symmetry.space_group_name_H-M   'P 1'
#
loop_
_entity.id
_entity.type
_entity.pdbx_description
1 polymer ?
#
loop_
_entity_poly.entity_id
_entity_poly.type
_entity_poly.pdbx_seq_one_letter_code
_entity_poly.pdbx_strand_id
1 'polypeptide(L)'
;MTYSLDEMTGIQALERVMPDIDMKPGRCVRVEFEYQRHGTQSLIATLNVATGRIDQATVGDTRTEQDLEAHLKALLAPVAEAPRIHLVMDCLNTHQSEALVRLAAALEPEPPPLGRKGQSGILKSMVTRTAFLSNPEHRLVVHFTPKHCSWLNQIEIWFSILMRKLLRRASFNSQAHLKAKILDFIDYFNRTMAKPFKWNYTGKPLTS
;
A
#
# COMPACT_ATOMS: atom_id res chain seq x y z
N MET A 1 10.99 -12.88 -4.05
CA MET A 1 10.12 -11.82 -4.58
C MET A 1 10.23 -10.58 -3.73
N THR A 2 10.10 -9.37 -4.30
CA THR A 2 10.17 -8.13 -3.54
C THR A 2 8.93 -7.30 -3.78
N TYR A 3 8.28 -6.92 -2.71
CA TYR A 3 7.06 -6.12 -2.71
C TYR A 3 7.26 -4.81 -1.93
N SER A 4 6.61 -3.75 -2.37
CA SER A 4 6.51 -2.46 -1.68
C SER A 4 5.04 -2.26 -1.31
N LEU A 5 4.74 -2.12 -0.02
CA LEU A 5 3.39 -2.04 0.53
C LEU A 5 3.22 -0.77 1.35
N ASP A 6 2.06 -0.13 1.22
CA ASP A 6 1.66 1.00 2.06
C ASP A 6 0.14 1.24 1.98
N GLU A 7 -0.36 2.19 2.78
CA GLU A 7 -1.76 2.62 2.79
C GLU A 7 -1.93 4.05 2.31
N MET A 8 -2.89 4.25 1.43
CA MET A 8 -3.43 5.56 1.09
C MET A 8 -4.76 5.77 1.80
N THR A 9 -4.82 6.72 2.73
CA THR A 9 -5.99 6.94 3.59
C THR A 9 -6.74 8.21 3.23
N GLY A 10 -8.00 8.32 3.68
CA GLY A 10 -8.80 9.52 3.49
C GLY A 10 -9.12 9.84 2.03
N ILE A 11 -9.18 8.84 1.17
CA ILE A 11 -9.58 9.01 -0.23
C ILE A 11 -11.05 9.40 -0.26
N GLN A 12 -11.36 10.62 -0.63
CA GLN A 12 -12.71 11.16 -0.59
C GLN A 12 -13.50 10.79 -1.84
N ALA A 13 -14.72 10.28 -1.64
CA ALA A 13 -15.71 10.16 -2.71
C ALA A 13 -16.36 11.52 -2.93
N LEU A 14 -15.83 12.29 -3.88
CA LEU A 14 -16.32 13.62 -4.23
C LEU A 14 -17.13 13.55 -5.52
N GLU A 15 -18.39 13.96 -5.47
CA GLU A 15 -19.23 14.15 -6.64
C GLU A 15 -19.25 15.62 -7.02
N ARG A 16 -18.87 15.95 -8.24
CA ARG A 16 -18.94 17.32 -8.75
C ARG A 16 -20.38 17.69 -9.02
N VAL A 17 -20.79 18.89 -8.56
CA VAL A 17 -22.18 19.36 -8.67
C VAL A 17 -22.57 19.60 -10.13
N MET A 18 -21.64 20.12 -10.94
CA MET A 18 -21.85 20.41 -12.36
C MET A 18 -20.71 19.81 -13.19
N PRO A 19 -20.91 19.55 -14.48
CA PRO A 19 -19.85 19.13 -15.37
C PRO A 19 -18.83 20.27 -15.58
N ASP A 20 -17.58 19.89 -15.84
CA ASP A 20 -16.54 20.82 -16.26
C ASP A 20 -16.94 21.49 -17.59
N ILE A 21 -16.53 22.73 -17.80
CA ILE A 21 -16.73 23.43 -19.08
C ILE A 21 -15.50 23.21 -19.95
N ASP A 22 -15.71 22.59 -21.10
CA ASP A 22 -14.64 22.28 -22.04
C ASP A 22 -13.89 23.51 -22.54
N MET A 23 -12.64 23.29 -22.88
CA MET A 23 -11.77 24.27 -23.52
C MET A 23 -12.33 24.67 -24.88
N LYS A 24 -12.29 25.98 -25.18
CA LYS A 24 -12.61 26.56 -26.49
C LYS A 24 -11.47 27.48 -26.94
N PRO A 25 -11.35 27.81 -28.24
CA PRO A 25 -10.36 28.77 -28.68
C PRO A 25 -10.43 30.07 -27.87
N GLY A 26 -9.30 30.47 -27.26
CA GLY A 26 -9.19 31.65 -26.40
C GLY A 26 -9.77 31.48 -24.99
N ARG A 27 -10.23 30.29 -24.58
CA ARG A 27 -10.73 30.01 -23.22
C ARG A 27 -10.18 28.70 -22.69
N CYS A 28 -9.55 28.76 -21.51
CA CYS A 28 -9.12 27.56 -20.80
C CYS A 28 -10.32 26.74 -20.32
N VAL A 29 -10.10 25.43 -20.08
CA VAL A 29 -11.04 24.58 -19.35
C VAL A 29 -11.38 25.19 -17.99
N ARG A 30 -12.65 25.20 -17.62
CA ARG A 30 -13.09 25.59 -16.29
C ARG A 30 -13.54 24.34 -15.56
N VAL A 31 -12.81 24.00 -14.50
CA VAL A 31 -13.10 22.83 -13.67
C VAL A 31 -14.08 23.23 -12.57
N GLU A 32 -15.13 22.42 -12.39
CA GLU A 32 -16.07 22.58 -11.30
C GLU A 32 -15.35 22.42 -9.95
N PHE A 33 -15.55 23.37 -9.05
CA PHE A 33 -14.93 23.38 -7.73
C PHE A 33 -15.91 23.02 -6.60
N GLU A 34 -17.23 23.09 -6.85
CA GLU A 34 -18.22 22.66 -5.90
C GLU A 34 -18.42 21.13 -5.98
N TYR A 35 -18.55 20.50 -4.82
CA TYR A 35 -18.69 19.05 -4.73
C TYR A 35 -19.55 18.62 -3.53
N GLN A 36 -20.22 17.49 -3.69
CA GLN A 36 -20.87 16.76 -2.62
C GLN A 36 -19.94 15.64 -2.14
N ARG A 37 -19.86 15.45 -0.81
CA ARG A 37 -19.05 14.38 -0.20
C ARG A 37 -19.94 13.18 0.13
N HIS A 38 -19.48 11.99 -0.30
CA HIS A 38 -20.15 10.70 -0.04
C HIS A 38 -19.37 9.80 0.91
N GLY A 39 -18.42 10.38 1.66
CA GLY A 39 -17.57 9.66 2.60
C GLY A 39 -16.14 9.44 2.09
N THR A 40 -15.40 8.58 2.79
CA THR A 40 -13.98 8.30 2.53
C THR A 40 -13.72 6.80 2.45
N GLN A 41 -12.67 6.42 1.73
CA GLN A 41 -12.14 5.06 1.68
C GLN A 41 -10.65 5.07 2.00
N SER A 42 -10.14 3.93 2.44
CA SER A 42 -8.72 3.63 2.57
C SER A 42 -8.33 2.55 1.55
N LEU A 43 -7.14 2.66 1.01
CA LEU A 43 -6.57 1.69 0.08
C LEU A 43 -5.28 1.13 0.67
N ILE A 44 -5.21 -0.19 0.86
CA ILE A 44 -3.94 -0.90 1.09
C ILE A 44 -3.54 -1.47 -0.27
N ALA A 45 -2.31 -1.20 -0.72
CA ALA A 45 -1.84 -1.68 -2.00
C ALA A 45 -0.43 -2.25 -1.92
N THR A 46 -0.17 -3.28 -2.72
CA THR A 46 1.14 -3.92 -2.81
C THR A 46 1.63 -3.92 -4.24
N LEU A 47 2.75 -3.22 -4.45
CA LEU A 47 3.48 -3.14 -5.70
C LEU A 47 4.53 -4.26 -5.75
N ASN A 48 4.52 -5.05 -6.80
CA ASN A 48 5.62 -5.95 -7.14
C ASN A 48 6.74 -5.14 -7.79
N VAL A 49 7.87 -5.04 -7.09
CA VAL A 49 9.00 -4.19 -7.52
C VAL A 49 9.61 -4.65 -8.84
N ALA A 50 9.62 -5.96 -9.08
CA ALA A 50 10.23 -6.54 -10.30
C ALA A 50 9.37 -6.34 -11.56
N THR A 51 8.06 -6.28 -11.42
CA THR A 51 7.12 -6.16 -12.57
C THR A 51 6.50 -4.77 -12.67
N GLY A 52 6.48 -4.01 -11.58
CA GLY A 52 5.78 -2.73 -11.46
C GLY A 52 4.26 -2.86 -11.41
N ARG A 53 3.71 -4.06 -11.21
CA ARG A 53 2.27 -4.34 -11.11
C ARG A 53 1.79 -4.17 -9.68
N ILE A 54 0.54 -3.84 -9.52
CA ILE A 54 -0.16 -3.98 -8.24
C ILE A 54 -0.69 -5.41 -8.17
N ASP A 55 -0.05 -6.25 -7.36
CA ASP A 55 -0.41 -7.66 -7.24
C ASP A 55 -1.55 -7.87 -6.24
N GLN A 56 -1.70 -6.98 -5.26
CA GLN A 56 -2.82 -6.99 -4.30
C GLN A 56 -3.28 -5.57 -3.97
N ALA A 57 -4.60 -5.38 -3.87
CA ALA A 57 -5.23 -4.14 -3.43
C ALA A 57 -6.48 -4.43 -2.59
N THR A 58 -6.63 -3.72 -1.48
CA THR A 58 -7.79 -3.79 -0.60
C THR A 58 -8.35 -2.39 -0.40
N VAL A 59 -9.59 -2.14 -0.81
CA VAL A 59 -10.29 -0.85 -0.63
C VAL A 59 -11.41 -1.06 0.38
N GLY A 60 -11.40 -0.28 1.45
CA GLY A 60 -12.37 -0.37 2.54
C GLY A 60 -12.45 0.89 3.38
N ASP A 61 -13.35 0.89 4.37
CA ASP A 61 -13.58 2.04 5.24
C ASP A 61 -12.45 2.20 6.28
N THR A 62 -11.73 1.12 6.57
CA THR A 62 -10.71 1.05 7.61
C THR A 62 -9.36 0.58 7.08
N ARG A 63 -8.35 0.67 7.94
CA ARG A 63 -6.99 0.15 7.72
C ARG A 63 -6.45 -0.43 9.03
N THR A 64 -7.19 -1.32 9.60
CA THR A 64 -6.85 -1.97 10.87
C THR A 64 -5.76 -3.03 10.69
N GLU A 65 -5.26 -3.54 11.79
CA GLU A 65 -4.34 -4.69 11.82
C GLU A 65 -4.95 -5.92 11.10
N GLN A 66 -6.27 -6.10 11.24
CA GLN A 66 -7.03 -7.18 10.58
C GLN A 66 -7.15 -6.97 9.07
N ASP A 67 -7.33 -5.73 8.63
CA ASP A 67 -7.38 -5.41 7.19
C ASP A 67 -6.04 -5.69 6.52
N LEU A 68 -4.93 -5.32 7.17
CA LEU A 68 -3.58 -5.62 6.70
C LEU A 68 -3.31 -7.13 6.70
N GLU A 69 -3.72 -7.85 7.73
CA GLU A 69 -3.58 -9.31 7.80
C GLU A 69 -4.32 -10.00 6.65
N ALA A 70 -5.58 -9.61 6.40
CA ALA A 70 -6.39 -10.14 5.29
C ALA A 70 -5.75 -9.83 3.93
N HIS A 71 -5.27 -8.61 3.75
CA HIS A 71 -4.56 -8.17 2.55
C HIS A 71 -3.32 -9.02 2.28
N LEU A 72 -2.48 -9.24 3.31
CA LEU A 72 -1.27 -10.04 3.19
C LEU A 72 -1.56 -11.53 2.96
N LYS A 73 -2.58 -12.09 3.59
CA LYS A 73 -3.02 -13.47 3.31
C LYS A 73 -3.42 -13.64 1.84
N ALA A 74 -4.16 -12.69 1.28
CA ALA A 74 -4.54 -12.70 -0.14
C ALA A 74 -3.32 -12.52 -1.07
N LEU A 75 -2.36 -11.65 -0.71
CA LEU A 75 -1.11 -11.48 -1.45
C LEU A 75 -0.26 -12.75 -1.46
N LEU A 76 -0.17 -13.43 -0.32
CA LEU A 76 0.74 -14.57 -0.14
C LEU A 76 0.19 -15.88 -0.70
N ALA A 77 -1.13 -16.03 -0.80
CA ALA A 77 -1.76 -17.25 -1.29
C ALA A 77 -1.27 -17.69 -2.68
N PRO A 78 -1.21 -16.82 -3.72
CA PRO A 78 -0.72 -17.23 -5.04
C PRO A 78 0.78 -17.47 -5.11
N VAL A 79 1.55 -17.04 -4.12
CA VAL A 79 3.02 -17.16 -4.04
C VAL A 79 3.46 -18.08 -2.90
N ALA A 80 2.57 -18.99 -2.49
CA ALA A 80 2.79 -19.90 -1.37
C ALA A 80 4.07 -20.73 -1.49
N GLU A 81 4.53 -21.03 -2.70
CA GLU A 81 5.76 -21.81 -2.95
C GLU A 81 7.02 -20.93 -3.08
N ALA A 82 6.90 -19.59 -2.99
CA ALA A 82 8.07 -18.72 -3.09
C ALA A 82 9.05 -18.99 -1.93
N PRO A 83 10.34 -19.21 -2.20
CA PRO A 83 11.32 -19.56 -1.16
C PRO A 83 11.56 -18.39 -0.19
N ARG A 84 11.49 -17.16 -0.68
CA ARG A 84 11.67 -15.95 0.14
C ARG A 84 10.89 -14.77 -0.43
N ILE A 85 10.25 -14.02 0.47
CA ILE A 85 9.44 -12.84 0.16
C ILE A 85 9.97 -11.68 0.98
N HIS A 86 10.30 -10.58 0.30
CA HIS A 86 10.72 -9.33 0.91
C HIS A 86 9.58 -8.32 0.83
N LEU A 87 9.17 -7.76 1.96
CA LEU A 87 8.22 -6.65 2.05
C LEU A 87 8.94 -5.38 2.46
N VAL A 88 8.85 -4.33 1.66
CA VAL A 88 9.28 -2.98 2.02
C VAL A 88 8.08 -2.22 2.54
N MET A 89 8.15 -1.70 3.75
CA MET A 89 7.07 -1.01 4.46
C MET A 89 7.63 0.16 5.27
N ASP A 90 6.79 1.12 5.63
CA ASP A 90 7.17 2.14 6.61
C ASP A 90 7.07 1.63 8.06
N CYS A 91 7.42 2.49 9.03
CA CYS A 91 7.42 2.15 10.44
C CYS A 91 6.05 2.36 11.13
N LEU A 92 4.93 2.23 10.41
CA LEU A 92 3.62 2.34 11.00
C LEU A 92 3.37 1.23 12.04
N ASN A 93 2.60 1.51 13.08
CA ASN A 93 2.35 0.53 14.16
C ASN A 93 1.66 -0.76 13.65
N THR A 94 0.79 -0.65 12.65
CA THR A 94 0.14 -1.79 11.99
C THR A 94 1.15 -2.70 11.31
N HIS A 95 2.23 -2.13 10.75
CA HIS A 95 3.32 -2.86 10.10
C HIS A 95 4.25 -3.60 11.07
N GLN A 96 4.10 -3.36 12.38
CA GLN A 96 4.83 -4.04 13.47
C GLN A 96 3.85 -4.72 14.42
N SER A 97 2.69 -5.13 13.90
CA SER A 97 1.59 -5.69 14.66
C SER A 97 1.83 -7.15 15.07
N GLU A 98 1.05 -7.61 16.04
CA GLU A 98 1.01 -9.01 16.43
C GLU A 98 0.54 -9.90 15.27
N ALA A 99 -0.47 -9.44 14.51
CA ALA A 99 -1.02 -10.20 13.38
C ALA A 99 0.04 -10.46 12.31
N LEU A 100 0.86 -9.45 11.97
CA LEU A 100 1.95 -9.63 11.01
C LEU A 100 3.01 -10.61 11.51
N VAL A 101 3.39 -10.54 12.81
CA VAL A 101 4.34 -11.49 13.41
C VAL A 101 3.78 -12.92 13.35
N ARG A 102 2.50 -13.11 13.68
CA ARG A 102 1.85 -14.43 13.62
C ARG A 102 1.81 -14.97 12.18
N LEU A 103 1.50 -14.10 11.23
CA LEU A 103 1.50 -14.45 9.81
C LEU A 103 2.90 -14.87 9.33
N ALA A 104 3.93 -14.09 9.67
CA ALA A 104 5.32 -14.42 9.32
C ALA A 104 5.78 -15.74 9.97
N ALA A 105 5.48 -15.95 11.25
CA ALA A 105 5.82 -17.18 11.94
C ALA A 105 5.12 -18.42 11.36
N ALA A 106 3.88 -18.27 10.89
CA ALA A 106 3.13 -19.36 10.28
C ALA A 106 3.68 -19.82 8.90
N LEU A 107 4.55 -19.00 8.29
CA LEU A 107 5.24 -19.34 7.04
C LEU A 107 6.54 -20.14 7.28
N GLU A 108 7.02 -20.18 8.51
CA GLU A 108 8.23 -20.93 8.85
C GLU A 108 7.92 -22.44 8.96
N PRO A 109 8.85 -23.33 8.54
CA PRO A 109 8.69 -24.77 8.68
C PRO A 109 8.47 -25.21 10.14
N GLU A 110 9.15 -24.55 11.07
CA GLU A 110 9.03 -24.74 12.52
C GLU A 110 8.70 -23.39 13.16
N PRO A 111 7.39 -23.07 13.36
CA PRO A 111 6.99 -21.79 13.95
C PRO A 111 7.58 -21.61 15.36
N PRO A 112 8.29 -20.50 15.63
CA PRO A 112 8.89 -20.26 16.92
C PRO A 112 7.83 -19.92 17.99
N PRO A 113 8.13 -20.12 19.28
CA PRO A 113 7.26 -19.70 20.36
C PRO A 113 7.20 -18.16 20.43
N LEU A 114 6.04 -17.57 20.11
CA LEU A 114 5.86 -16.12 20.01
C LEU A 114 5.76 -15.42 21.38
N GLY A 115 5.34 -16.12 22.41
CA GLY A 115 5.08 -15.54 23.74
C GLY A 115 3.74 -14.82 23.82
N ARG A 116 3.64 -13.81 24.70
CA ARG A 116 2.43 -13.02 24.96
C ARG A 116 2.67 -11.54 24.72
N LYS A 117 1.74 -10.88 24.01
CA LYS A 117 1.80 -9.44 23.69
C LYS A 117 2.00 -8.60 24.94
N GLY A 118 3.04 -7.77 24.93
CA GLY A 118 3.39 -6.88 26.04
C GLY A 118 4.02 -7.56 27.27
N GLN A 119 4.23 -8.88 27.25
CA GLN A 119 4.71 -9.62 28.40
C GLN A 119 6.00 -10.42 28.13
N SER A 120 6.01 -11.28 27.13
CA SER A 120 7.11 -12.23 26.92
C SER A 120 7.33 -12.57 25.45
N GLY A 121 8.53 -13.09 25.14
CA GLY A 121 8.91 -13.61 23.83
C GLY A 121 8.96 -12.54 22.74
N ILE A 122 8.76 -12.95 21.50
CA ILE A 122 8.79 -12.11 20.31
C ILE A 122 7.72 -11.01 20.38
N LEU A 123 6.56 -11.31 20.94
CA LEU A 123 5.45 -10.37 21.05
C LEU A 123 5.59 -9.35 22.19
N LYS A 124 6.65 -9.42 23.01
CA LYS A 124 6.85 -8.55 24.17
C LYS A 124 6.81 -7.06 23.85
N SER A 125 7.47 -6.63 22.80
CA SER A 125 7.62 -5.21 22.44
C SER A 125 7.66 -4.99 20.95
N MET A 126 7.54 -3.72 20.48
CA MET A 126 7.76 -3.39 19.07
C MET A 126 9.17 -3.74 18.62
N VAL A 127 10.18 -3.50 19.47
CA VAL A 127 11.59 -3.82 19.16
C VAL A 127 11.77 -5.31 18.87
N THR A 128 11.21 -6.18 19.72
CA THR A 128 11.33 -7.64 19.53
C THR A 128 10.55 -8.11 18.31
N ARG A 129 9.37 -7.53 18.02
CA ARG A 129 8.59 -7.83 16.82
C ARG A 129 9.31 -7.38 15.55
N THR A 130 9.86 -6.16 15.54
CA THR A 130 10.64 -5.65 14.41
C THR A 130 11.85 -6.51 14.14
N ALA A 131 12.62 -6.89 15.17
CA ALA A 131 13.78 -7.76 15.03
C ALA A 131 13.40 -9.12 14.42
N PHE A 132 12.29 -9.71 14.84
CA PHE A 132 11.78 -10.95 14.27
C PHE A 132 11.39 -10.78 12.79
N LEU A 133 10.59 -9.75 12.47
CA LEU A 133 10.11 -9.49 11.11
C LEU A 133 11.25 -9.16 10.13
N SER A 134 12.33 -8.55 10.61
CA SER A 134 13.49 -8.18 9.77
C SER A 134 14.59 -9.25 9.74
N ASN A 135 14.37 -10.43 10.34
CA ASN A 135 15.36 -11.50 10.31
C ASN A 135 15.52 -12.03 8.87
N PRO A 136 16.74 -11.95 8.28
CA PRO A 136 16.98 -12.36 6.89
C PRO A 136 16.84 -13.86 6.64
N GLU A 137 16.84 -14.68 7.69
CA GLU A 137 16.68 -16.13 7.58
C GLU A 137 15.22 -16.55 7.41
N HIS A 138 14.27 -15.66 7.71
CA HIS A 138 12.86 -15.98 7.58
C HIS A 138 12.43 -16.00 6.11
N ARG A 139 11.36 -16.75 5.85
CA ARG A 139 10.72 -16.79 4.54
C ARG A 139 10.06 -15.47 4.18
N LEU A 140 9.44 -14.79 5.13
CA LEU A 140 8.91 -13.43 5.01
C LEU A 140 9.82 -12.46 5.77
N VAL A 141 10.51 -11.60 5.03
CA VAL A 141 11.45 -10.59 5.56
C VAL A 141 10.87 -9.20 5.35
N VAL A 142 10.66 -8.47 6.43
CA VAL A 142 10.20 -7.08 6.36
C VAL A 142 11.38 -6.11 6.43
N HIS A 143 11.44 -5.21 5.47
CA HIS A 143 12.39 -4.11 5.40
C HIS A 143 11.68 -2.81 5.73
N PHE A 144 11.95 -2.25 6.90
CA PHE A 144 11.36 -0.99 7.32
C PHE A 144 12.14 0.19 6.76
N THR A 145 11.44 1.16 6.14
CA THR A 145 12.07 2.41 5.73
C THR A 145 12.51 3.21 6.96
N PRO A 146 13.58 4.02 6.87
CA PRO A 146 13.95 4.93 7.96
C PRO A 146 12.79 5.87 8.31
N LYS A 147 12.73 6.32 9.58
CA LYS A 147 11.73 7.30 10.01
C LYS A 147 11.77 8.54 9.11
N HIS A 148 10.60 9.05 8.77
CA HIS A 148 10.40 10.21 7.88
C HIS A 148 10.91 10.02 6.44
N CYS A 149 11.12 8.79 6.01
CA CYS A 149 11.59 8.44 4.67
C CYS A 149 10.60 7.54 3.92
N SER A 150 9.30 7.73 4.09
CA SER A 150 8.26 6.97 3.35
C SER A 150 8.42 7.08 1.83
N TRP A 151 8.97 8.21 1.34
CA TRP A 151 9.30 8.41 -0.07
C TRP A 151 10.28 7.36 -0.65
N LEU A 152 11.00 6.62 0.20
CA LEU A 152 11.81 5.46 -0.21
C LEU A 152 10.96 4.23 -0.54
N ASN A 153 9.70 4.19 -0.11
CA ASN A 153 8.77 3.14 -0.43
C ASN A 153 8.21 3.33 -1.85
N GLN A 154 8.54 2.44 -2.80
CA GLN A 154 8.21 2.62 -4.22
C GLN A 154 6.71 2.70 -4.52
N ILE A 155 5.86 2.13 -3.66
CA ILE A 155 4.40 2.21 -3.80
C ILE A 155 3.90 3.67 -3.79
N GLU A 156 4.62 4.59 -3.14
CA GLU A 156 4.29 6.02 -3.11
C GLU A 156 4.33 6.66 -4.52
N ILE A 157 5.21 6.18 -5.39
CA ILE A 157 5.23 6.60 -6.80
C ILE A 157 3.93 6.20 -7.48
N TRP A 158 3.46 4.96 -7.22
CA TRP A 158 2.21 4.48 -7.78
C TRP A 158 0.99 5.24 -7.21
N PHE A 159 0.96 5.52 -5.90
CA PHE A 159 -0.08 6.37 -5.30
C PHE A 159 -0.14 7.75 -5.97
N SER A 160 1.01 8.34 -6.30
CA SER A 160 1.08 9.58 -7.05
C SER A 160 0.51 9.45 -8.46
N ILE A 161 0.65 8.30 -9.12
CA ILE A 161 0.04 8.03 -10.43
C ILE A 161 -1.47 7.90 -10.30
N LEU A 162 -1.96 7.12 -9.33
CA LEU A 162 -3.39 6.97 -9.01
C LEU A 162 -4.04 8.34 -8.75
N MET A 163 -3.42 9.16 -7.89
CA MET A 163 -3.90 10.50 -7.57
C MET A 163 -4.05 11.36 -8.82
N ARG A 164 -3.02 11.44 -9.65
CA ARG A 164 -2.99 12.31 -10.83
C ARG A 164 -3.89 11.83 -11.96
N LYS A 165 -4.00 10.52 -12.17
CA LYS A 165 -4.71 9.96 -13.32
C LYS A 165 -6.17 9.66 -13.04
N LEU A 166 -6.53 9.35 -11.80
CA LEU A 166 -7.90 9.04 -11.42
C LEU A 166 -8.46 10.04 -10.40
N LEU A 167 -7.92 10.06 -9.17
CA LEU A 167 -8.60 10.66 -8.03
C LEU A 167 -8.79 12.18 -8.17
N ARG A 168 -7.83 12.87 -8.75
CA ARG A 168 -7.84 14.34 -8.87
C ARG A 168 -8.94 14.86 -9.80
N ARG A 169 -9.37 14.06 -10.79
CA ARG A 169 -10.25 14.54 -11.87
C ARG A 169 -11.59 13.82 -11.94
N ALA A 170 -11.71 12.66 -11.33
CA ALA A 170 -12.95 11.89 -11.37
C ALA A 170 -14.01 12.46 -10.43
N SER A 171 -15.26 12.14 -10.71
CA SER A 171 -16.42 12.40 -9.87
C SER A 171 -16.98 11.08 -9.38
N PHE A 172 -17.27 10.97 -8.07
CA PHE A 172 -17.70 9.73 -7.42
C PHE A 172 -19.00 9.97 -6.64
N ASN A 173 -20.08 9.39 -7.07
CA ASN A 173 -21.41 9.53 -6.48
C ASN A 173 -21.66 8.63 -5.24
N SER A 174 -20.68 7.82 -4.85
CA SER A 174 -20.73 6.96 -3.66
C SER A 174 -19.35 6.38 -3.34
N GLN A 175 -19.17 5.87 -2.12
CA GLN A 175 -17.97 5.10 -1.73
C GLN A 175 -17.82 3.83 -2.57
N ALA A 176 -18.93 3.15 -2.88
CA ALA A 176 -18.92 1.95 -3.73
C ALA A 176 -18.43 2.27 -5.15
N HIS A 177 -18.87 3.41 -5.71
CA HIS A 177 -18.40 3.89 -7.01
C HIS A 177 -16.90 4.23 -6.98
N LEU A 178 -16.42 4.93 -5.94
CA LEU A 178 -14.99 5.19 -5.74
C LEU A 178 -14.20 3.90 -5.70
N LYS A 179 -14.62 2.92 -4.88
CA LYS A 179 -13.97 1.60 -4.78
C LYS A 179 -13.91 0.89 -6.14
N ALA A 180 -15.00 0.81 -6.86
CA ALA A 180 -15.04 0.20 -8.19
C ALA A 180 -14.05 0.87 -9.15
N LYS A 181 -14.02 2.22 -9.19
CA LYS A 181 -13.12 2.97 -10.06
C LYS A 181 -11.64 2.81 -9.70
N ILE A 182 -11.30 2.67 -8.42
CA ILE A 182 -9.92 2.36 -8.00
C ILE A 182 -9.51 0.96 -8.52
N LEU A 183 -10.37 -0.04 -8.35
CA LEU A 183 -10.08 -1.41 -8.81
C LEU A 183 -9.99 -1.48 -10.35
N ASP A 184 -10.91 -0.84 -11.07
CA ASP A 184 -10.86 -0.72 -12.54
C ASP A 184 -9.56 -0.06 -13.01
N PHE A 185 -9.12 0.99 -12.29
CA PHE A 185 -7.86 1.67 -12.61
C PHE A 185 -6.65 0.77 -12.38
N ILE A 186 -6.64 -0.02 -11.31
CA ILE A 186 -5.58 -1.00 -11.03
C ILE A 186 -5.47 -2.02 -12.17
N ASP A 187 -6.60 -2.57 -12.61
CA ASP A 187 -6.65 -3.49 -13.74
C ASP A 187 -6.13 -2.84 -15.03
N TYR A 188 -6.58 -1.63 -15.32
CA TYR A 188 -6.09 -0.87 -16.47
C TYR A 188 -4.59 -0.61 -16.37
N PHE A 189 -4.11 -0.12 -15.21
CA PHE A 189 -2.69 0.14 -14.96
C PHE A 189 -1.85 -1.12 -15.17
N ASN A 190 -2.27 -2.24 -14.60
CA ASN A 190 -1.56 -3.50 -14.69
C ASN A 190 -1.45 -4.04 -16.12
N ARG A 191 -2.44 -3.77 -16.98
CA ARG A 191 -2.44 -4.22 -18.38
C ARG A 191 -1.65 -3.30 -19.31
N THR A 192 -1.62 -1.99 -19.03
CA THR A 192 -1.19 -1.00 -20.03
C THR A 192 0.02 -0.17 -19.58
N MET A 193 0.27 -0.03 -18.28
CA MET A 193 1.25 0.92 -17.74
C MET A 193 2.29 0.30 -16.82
N ALA A 194 2.06 -0.91 -16.33
CA ALA A 194 2.93 -1.55 -15.36
C ALA A 194 4.31 -1.83 -15.97
N LYS A 195 5.33 -1.37 -15.28
CA LYS A 195 6.74 -1.63 -15.55
C LYS A 195 7.54 -1.31 -14.30
N PRO A 196 8.70 -1.94 -14.08
CA PRO A 196 9.58 -1.60 -12.97
C PRO A 196 9.93 -0.10 -12.98
N PHE A 197 9.89 0.52 -11.80
CA PHE A 197 10.36 1.90 -11.69
C PHE A 197 11.88 1.95 -11.80
N LYS A 198 12.41 2.92 -12.54
CA LYS A 198 13.86 3.21 -12.57
C LYS A 198 14.24 3.89 -11.26
N TRP A 199 14.74 3.11 -10.33
CA TRP A 199 15.18 3.60 -9.03
C TRP A 199 16.66 4.01 -9.09
N ASN A 200 16.92 5.31 -9.03
CA ASN A 200 18.27 5.87 -9.15
C ASN A 200 18.86 6.32 -7.81
N TYR A 201 18.11 6.20 -6.72
CA TYR A 201 18.60 6.61 -5.40
C TYR A 201 19.66 5.63 -4.87
N THR A 202 20.84 6.15 -4.54
CA THR A 202 21.98 5.34 -4.12
C THR A 202 22.04 5.08 -2.61
N GLY A 203 21.07 5.59 -1.84
CA GLY A 203 21.08 5.48 -0.37
C GLY A 203 22.06 6.41 0.33
N LYS A 204 22.78 7.25 -0.41
CA LYS A 204 23.72 8.22 0.19
C LYS A 204 23.00 9.54 0.47
N PRO A 205 23.18 10.14 1.69
CA PRO A 205 22.67 11.47 1.94
C PRO A 205 23.35 12.47 1.01
N LEU A 206 22.64 13.56 0.70
CA LEU A 206 23.26 14.69 0.00
C LEU A 206 24.36 15.24 0.91
N THR A 207 25.59 15.18 0.44
CA THR A 207 26.71 15.89 1.08
C THR A 207 26.72 17.31 0.56
N SER A 208 26.67 18.28 1.46
CA SER A 208 26.86 19.71 1.17
C SER A 208 28.27 19.96 0.64
#